data_05d0429ec3e953b4e73aa17a59d09a61
#
_entry.id   05d0429ec3e953b4e73aa17a59d09a61
#
_cell.length_a   1.000
_cell.length_b   1.000
_cell.length_c   1.000
_cell.angle_alpha   90.00
_cell.angle_beta   90.00
_cell.angle_gamma   90.00
#
_symmetry.space_group_name_H-M   'P 1'
#
loop_
_entity.id
_entity.type
_entity.pdbx_description
1 polymer ?
#
loop_
_entity_poly.entity_id
_entity_poly.type
_entity_poly.pdbx_seq_one_letter_code
_entity_poly.pdbx_strand_id
1 'polypeptide(L)'
;MTFIQYQYGDIFESRAHVIVNTVNCKGVMGKGLALAFKQKYPSMFPVYQQECKTGKLRIGRPTLYKQSTPWILNFPTKDHWKPPSKIEYLEKGLEYFIANYKKAGIKSIAFPKLGAQNGRLSWDEVGPLMASYLSQLDIDVYIYIAEGDKEYQYDPQRENDIREKIWKQFSELALSQNRLVHEVQLSPREAKKIVYQREAMEITSLADIESISLAKISLKRIKDYLNCQEFTKVELEGMSPASITKPHQTKSKKASGSSRRSPKKLDVDNRATVESLFPVNSLTG
;
A
#
# COMPACT_ATOMS: atom_id res chain seq x y z
N MET A 1 -0.94 12.34 17.36
CA MET A 1 -0.26 11.47 16.36
C MET A 1 0.36 10.31 17.09
N THR A 2 0.19 9.11 16.56
CA THR A 2 0.77 7.90 17.13
C THR A 2 2.16 7.69 16.55
N PHE A 3 3.15 7.47 17.42
CA PHE A 3 4.47 7.02 17.00
C PHE A 3 4.41 5.54 16.61
N ILE A 4 4.89 5.23 15.44
CA ILE A 4 5.04 3.85 14.97
C ILE A 4 6.24 3.24 15.68
N GLN A 5 6.04 2.07 16.27
CA GLN A 5 7.10 1.31 16.93
C GLN A 5 7.59 0.21 15.97
N TYR A 6 8.83 0.30 15.55
CA TYR A 6 9.45 -0.73 14.73
C TYR A 6 9.93 -1.90 15.60
N GLN A 7 9.68 -3.10 15.11
CA GLN A 7 10.01 -4.35 15.79
C GLN A 7 10.78 -5.28 14.85
N TYR A 8 11.69 -6.05 15.41
CA TYR A 8 12.46 -7.07 14.71
C TYR A 8 12.03 -8.47 15.17
N GLY A 9 12.17 -9.46 14.28
CA GLY A 9 11.86 -10.85 14.62
C GLY A 9 10.50 -11.32 14.07
N ASP A 10 9.84 -12.24 14.78
CA ASP A 10 8.62 -12.89 14.32
C ASP A 10 7.36 -12.12 14.75
N ILE A 11 6.53 -11.72 13.78
CA ILE A 11 5.26 -11.05 14.05
C ILE A 11 4.30 -11.90 14.91
N PHE A 12 4.46 -13.21 14.91
CA PHE A 12 3.66 -14.12 15.73
C PHE A 12 3.99 -14.04 17.24
N GLU A 13 5.08 -13.39 17.61
CA GLU A 13 5.45 -13.10 19.00
C GLU A 13 4.95 -11.73 19.47
N SER A 14 4.26 -11.00 18.57
CA SER A 14 3.69 -9.71 18.89
C SER A 14 2.67 -9.80 20.03
N ARG A 15 2.73 -8.84 20.96
CA ARG A 15 1.72 -8.65 22.01
C ARG A 15 0.56 -7.76 21.56
N ALA A 16 0.52 -7.35 20.31
CA ALA A 16 -0.57 -6.57 19.77
C ALA A 16 -1.90 -7.33 19.83
N HIS A 17 -3.00 -6.60 20.03
CA HIS A 17 -4.35 -7.15 19.99
C HIS A 17 -4.67 -7.79 18.64
N VAL A 18 -4.17 -7.21 17.55
CA VAL A 18 -4.35 -7.69 16.18
C VAL A 18 -3.02 -7.85 15.49
N ILE A 19 -2.84 -8.95 14.74
CA ILE A 19 -1.72 -9.14 13.82
C ILE A 19 -2.20 -9.19 12.38
N VAL A 20 -1.44 -8.60 11.46
CA VAL A 20 -1.84 -8.47 10.05
C VAL A 20 -1.27 -9.61 9.21
N ASN A 21 -2.15 -10.32 8.54
CA ASN A 21 -1.85 -11.34 7.55
C ASN A 21 -2.02 -10.78 6.14
N THR A 22 -0.94 -10.70 5.37
CA THR A 22 -0.97 -10.23 3.97
C THR A 22 -1.46 -11.34 3.03
N VAL A 23 -2.58 -11.10 2.35
CA VAL A 23 -3.28 -12.13 1.58
C VAL A 23 -3.59 -11.70 0.14
N ASN A 24 -4.13 -12.64 -0.66
CA ASN A 24 -4.73 -12.35 -1.97
C ASN A 24 -6.25 -12.54 -1.90
N CYS A 25 -6.98 -12.15 -2.97
CA CYS A 25 -8.44 -12.24 -3.03
C CYS A 25 -8.94 -13.59 -3.63
N LYS A 26 -8.07 -14.59 -3.85
CA LYS A 26 -8.43 -15.88 -4.47
C LYS A 26 -8.47 -17.06 -3.49
N GLY A 27 -8.35 -16.79 -2.19
CA GLY A 27 -8.44 -17.84 -1.17
C GLY A 27 -7.21 -18.75 -1.09
N VAL A 28 -6.02 -18.28 -1.51
CA VAL A 28 -4.80 -19.09 -1.56
C VAL A 28 -3.78 -18.60 -0.54
N MET A 29 -3.33 -19.49 0.33
CA MET A 29 -2.23 -19.26 1.30
C MET A 29 -1.18 -20.33 1.10
N GLY A 30 -0.34 -20.18 0.05
CA GLY A 30 0.62 -21.20 -0.38
C GLY A 30 2.09 -20.88 -0.13
N LYS A 31 2.44 -19.67 0.28
CA LYS A 31 3.83 -19.22 0.50
C LYS A 31 3.93 -18.12 1.55
N GLY A 32 5.14 -17.95 2.10
CA GLY A 32 5.52 -16.85 2.97
C GLY A 32 4.61 -16.70 4.19
N LEU A 33 4.40 -15.48 4.62
CA LEU A 33 3.65 -15.17 5.82
C LEU A 33 2.23 -15.76 5.82
N ALA A 34 1.50 -15.69 4.70
CA ALA A 34 0.16 -16.26 4.61
C ALA A 34 0.14 -17.78 4.87
N LEU A 35 1.13 -18.53 4.38
CA LEU A 35 1.25 -19.96 4.67
C LEU A 35 1.52 -20.19 6.16
N ALA A 36 2.39 -19.41 6.79
CA ALA A 36 2.67 -19.49 8.21
C ALA A 36 1.40 -19.21 9.06
N PHE A 37 0.60 -18.20 8.69
CA PHE A 37 -0.70 -17.95 9.32
C PHE A 37 -1.66 -19.14 9.17
N LYS A 38 -1.75 -19.74 7.98
CA LYS A 38 -2.57 -20.94 7.75
C LYS A 38 -2.16 -22.12 8.64
N GLN A 39 -0.85 -22.30 8.84
CA GLN A 39 -0.30 -23.36 9.70
C GLN A 39 -0.56 -23.11 11.17
N LYS A 40 -0.36 -21.87 11.63
CA LYS A 40 -0.52 -21.49 13.03
C LYS A 40 -1.99 -21.33 13.46
N TYR A 41 -2.85 -20.88 12.54
CA TYR A 41 -4.28 -20.64 12.77
C TYR A 41 -5.14 -21.36 11.70
N PRO A 42 -5.19 -22.70 11.72
CA PRO A 42 -5.82 -23.49 10.65
C PRO A 42 -7.31 -23.21 10.51
N SER A 43 -8.03 -22.88 11.58
CA SER A 43 -9.46 -22.55 11.56
C SER A 43 -9.78 -21.21 10.88
N MET A 44 -8.81 -20.30 10.77
CA MET A 44 -8.96 -19.03 10.03
C MET A 44 -9.03 -19.25 8.51
N PHE A 45 -8.34 -20.26 8.00
CA PHE A 45 -8.19 -20.45 6.56
C PHE A 45 -9.51 -20.72 5.82
N PRO A 46 -10.43 -21.62 6.24
CA PRO A 46 -11.72 -21.81 5.58
C PRO A 46 -12.59 -20.55 5.64
N VAL A 47 -12.53 -19.78 6.72
CA VAL A 47 -13.25 -18.49 6.83
C VAL A 47 -12.75 -17.51 5.79
N TYR A 48 -11.44 -17.32 5.67
CA TYR A 48 -10.82 -16.50 4.65
C TYR A 48 -11.21 -16.95 3.22
N GLN A 49 -11.20 -18.26 2.94
CA GLN A 49 -11.62 -18.79 1.64
C GLN A 49 -13.07 -18.43 1.31
N GLN A 50 -13.96 -18.54 2.29
CA GLN A 50 -15.35 -18.19 2.12
C GLN A 50 -15.52 -16.68 1.90
N GLU A 51 -14.78 -15.84 2.61
CA GLU A 51 -14.79 -14.38 2.43
C GLU A 51 -14.29 -13.97 1.05
N CYS A 52 -13.29 -14.66 0.50
CA CYS A 52 -12.85 -14.47 -0.89
C CYS A 52 -13.95 -14.86 -1.90
N LYS A 53 -14.61 -16.02 -1.70
CA LYS A 53 -15.66 -16.50 -2.61
C LYS A 53 -16.86 -15.56 -2.66
N THR A 54 -17.25 -15.00 -1.53
CA THR A 54 -18.39 -14.10 -1.41
C THR A 54 -18.06 -12.64 -1.77
N GLY A 55 -16.77 -12.31 -2.04
CA GLY A 55 -16.34 -10.95 -2.29
C GLY A 55 -16.33 -10.06 -1.05
N LYS A 56 -16.56 -10.62 0.15
CA LYS A 56 -16.45 -9.91 1.42
C LYS A 56 -15.02 -9.40 1.61
N LEU A 57 -14.01 -10.26 1.39
CA LEU A 57 -12.61 -9.88 1.28
C LEU A 57 -12.27 -9.57 -0.18
N ARG A 58 -11.83 -8.35 -0.46
CA ARG A 58 -11.38 -7.87 -1.77
C ARG A 58 -10.38 -6.73 -1.61
N ILE A 59 -9.75 -6.30 -2.69
CA ILE A 59 -8.86 -5.13 -2.66
C ILE A 59 -9.58 -3.93 -2.04
N GLY A 60 -8.91 -3.25 -1.11
CA GLY A 60 -9.45 -2.14 -0.34
C GLY A 60 -10.44 -2.55 0.76
N ARG A 61 -10.65 -3.86 1.00
CA ARG A 61 -11.57 -4.32 2.06
C ARG A 61 -10.98 -5.49 2.84
N PRO A 62 -10.08 -5.25 3.78
CA PRO A 62 -9.59 -6.24 4.72
C PRO A 62 -10.71 -6.78 5.61
N THR A 63 -10.54 -8.01 6.11
CA THR A 63 -11.48 -8.67 7.01
C THR A 63 -10.80 -9.09 8.31
N LEU A 64 -11.55 -9.07 9.42
CA LEU A 64 -11.04 -9.34 10.75
C LEU A 64 -11.55 -10.71 11.24
N TYR A 65 -10.63 -11.60 11.60
CA TYR A 65 -10.92 -12.88 12.25
C TYR A 65 -10.68 -12.76 13.76
N LYS A 66 -11.74 -12.87 14.56
CA LYS A 66 -11.72 -12.65 16.02
C LYS A 66 -11.67 -13.92 16.86
N GLN A 67 -11.68 -15.09 16.24
CA GLN A 67 -11.72 -16.40 16.94
C GLN A 67 -10.31 -16.90 17.34
N SER A 68 -9.31 -16.03 17.31
CA SER A 68 -7.95 -16.30 17.77
C SER A 68 -7.50 -15.23 18.74
N THR A 69 -6.42 -15.51 19.49
CA THR A 69 -5.68 -14.52 20.26
C THR A 69 -4.20 -14.65 19.86
N PRO A 70 -3.62 -13.61 19.26
CA PRO A 70 -4.24 -12.33 18.83
C PRO A 70 -5.30 -12.49 17.72
N TRP A 71 -6.16 -11.45 17.52
CA TRP A 71 -7.02 -11.40 16.35
C TRP A 71 -6.20 -11.25 15.06
N ILE A 72 -6.76 -11.68 13.92
CA ILE A 72 -6.05 -11.66 12.64
C ILE A 72 -6.78 -10.74 11.66
N LEU A 73 -6.09 -9.71 11.15
CA LEU A 73 -6.57 -8.89 10.04
C LEU A 73 -6.06 -9.48 8.73
N ASN A 74 -6.91 -10.12 7.94
CA ASN A 74 -6.59 -10.53 6.58
C ASN A 74 -6.59 -9.30 5.67
N PHE A 75 -5.41 -8.82 5.29
CA PHE A 75 -5.21 -7.61 4.51
C PHE A 75 -4.84 -7.97 3.06
N PRO A 76 -5.73 -7.70 2.08
CA PRO A 76 -5.50 -8.07 0.69
C PRO A 76 -4.49 -7.12 0.01
N THR A 77 -3.27 -7.58 -0.14
CA THR A 77 -2.20 -6.88 -0.86
C THR A 77 -2.14 -7.26 -2.34
N LYS A 78 -2.88 -8.31 -2.75
CA LYS A 78 -2.95 -8.82 -4.13
C LYS A 78 -4.37 -9.20 -4.49
N ASP A 79 -4.81 -8.91 -5.71
CA ASP A 79 -6.05 -9.52 -6.23
C ASP A 79 -5.85 -11.00 -6.54
N HIS A 80 -4.75 -11.34 -7.22
CA HIS A 80 -4.38 -12.71 -7.56
C HIS A 80 -2.96 -13.01 -7.07
N TRP A 81 -2.66 -14.27 -6.68
CA TRP A 81 -1.36 -14.66 -6.09
C TRP A 81 -0.16 -14.51 -7.04
N LYS A 82 -0.33 -14.57 -8.38
CA LYS A 82 0.74 -14.53 -9.39
C LYS A 82 1.31 -13.11 -9.63
N PRO A 83 0.48 -12.08 -9.97
CA PRO A 83 1.01 -10.75 -10.24
C PRO A 83 1.62 -10.10 -8.98
N PRO A 84 2.49 -9.10 -9.14
CA PRO A 84 2.96 -8.30 -8.00
C PRO A 84 1.81 -7.54 -7.31
N SER A 85 2.07 -7.07 -6.11
CA SER A 85 1.22 -6.09 -5.42
C SER A 85 1.27 -4.74 -6.14
N LYS A 86 0.31 -3.89 -5.84
CA LYS A 86 0.27 -2.49 -6.32
C LYS A 86 0.09 -1.57 -5.13
N ILE A 87 0.70 -0.40 -5.20
CA ILE A 87 0.59 0.62 -4.14
C ILE A 87 -0.88 0.98 -3.89
N GLU A 88 -1.69 1.15 -4.95
CA GLU A 88 -3.12 1.50 -4.80
C GLU A 88 -3.94 0.43 -4.04
N TYR A 89 -3.45 -0.82 -3.98
CA TYR A 89 -4.11 -1.87 -3.19
C TYR A 89 -3.89 -1.67 -1.70
N LEU A 90 -2.69 -1.21 -1.34
CA LEU A 90 -2.33 -0.92 0.05
C LEU A 90 -3.03 0.34 0.53
N GLU A 91 -3.01 1.41 -0.26
CA GLU A 91 -3.71 2.67 0.04
C GLU A 91 -5.17 2.42 0.37
N LYS A 92 -5.93 1.81 -0.55
CA LYS A 92 -7.34 1.49 -0.35
C LYS A 92 -7.59 0.61 0.88
N GLY A 93 -6.67 -0.32 1.17
CA GLY A 93 -6.76 -1.18 2.36
C GLY A 93 -6.52 -0.42 3.65
N LEU A 94 -5.55 0.48 3.67
CA LEU A 94 -5.20 1.33 4.81
C LEU A 94 -6.29 2.38 5.06
N GLU A 95 -6.82 3.04 4.03
CA GLU A 95 -7.97 3.95 4.13
C GLU A 95 -9.17 3.26 4.79
N TYR A 96 -9.52 2.07 4.29
CA TYR A 96 -10.63 1.31 4.86
C TYR A 96 -10.36 0.92 6.31
N PHE A 97 -9.15 0.51 6.64
CA PHE A 97 -8.74 0.16 8.00
C PHE A 97 -8.88 1.35 8.94
N ILE A 98 -8.33 2.52 8.58
CA ILE A 98 -8.41 3.75 9.37
C ILE A 98 -9.87 4.17 9.62
N ALA A 99 -10.72 4.06 8.62
CA ALA A 99 -12.14 4.41 8.76
C ALA A 99 -12.92 3.47 9.70
N ASN A 100 -12.41 2.25 9.97
CA ASN A 100 -13.20 1.21 10.63
C ASN A 100 -12.59 0.60 11.91
N TYR A 101 -11.31 0.81 12.21
CA TYR A 101 -10.62 0.14 13.33
C TYR A 101 -11.27 0.41 14.70
N LYS A 102 -11.77 1.64 14.94
CA LYS A 102 -12.46 2.00 16.20
C LYS A 102 -13.73 1.20 16.37
N LYS A 103 -14.57 1.13 15.32
CA LYS A 103 -15.82 0.33 15.32
C LYS A 103 -15.54 -1.15 15.51
N ALA A 104 -14.42 -1.64 14.99
CA ALA A 104 -14.00 -3.03 15.17
C ALA A 104 -13.50 -3.34 16.58
N GLY A 105 -13.21 -2.33 17.40
CA GLY A 105 -12.70 -2.46 18.77
C GLY A 105 -11.23 -2.84 18.83
N ILE A 106 -10.43 -2.46 17.82
CA ILE A 106 -9.00 -2.73 17.77
C ILE A 106 -8.26 -1.77 18.71
N LYS A 107 -7.43 -2.32 19.60
CA LYS A 107 -6.71 -1.57 20.66
C LYS A 107 -5.23 -1.39 20.34
N SER A 108 -4.63 -2.31 19.61
CA SER A 108 -3.27 -2.25 19.10
C SER A 108 -3.13 -3.17 17.91
N ILE A 109 -2.17 -2.92 17.02
CA ILE A 109 -2.02 -3.69 15.79
C ILE A 109 -0.56 -3.83 15.38
N ALA A 110 -0.19 -5.02 14.88
CA ALA A 110 1.12 -5.29 14.32
C ALA A 110 1.03 -5.59 12.83
N PHE A 111 1.78 -4.85 12.04
CA PHE A 111 1.90 -4.98 10.59
C PHE A 111 3.23 -5.63 10.20
N PRO A 112 3.26 -6.51 9.20
CA PRO A 112 4.47 -6.80 8.45
C PRO A 112 4.71 -5.68 7.41
N LYS A 113 5.85 -5.71 6.71
CA LYS A 113 6.07 -4.88 5.50
C LYS A 113 5.02 -5.24 4.43
N LEU A 114 4.01 -4.39 4.24
CA LEU A 114 2.91 -4.66 3.32
C LEU A 114 3.40 -4.74 1.87
N GLY A 115 2.97 -5.77 1.14
CA GLY A 115 3.29 -5.92 -0.27
C GLY A 115 4.76 -6.15 -0.63
N ALA A 116 5.68 -6.15 0.34
CA ALA A 116 7.09 -6.50 0.16
C ALA A 116 7.27 -8.02 -0.08
N GLN A 117 8.48 -8.52 -0.20
CA GLN A 117 8.79 -9.95 -0.43
C GLN A 117 8.00 -10.55 -1.61
N ASN A 118 6.97 -11.36 -1.35
CA ASN A 118 6.14 -11.98 -2.38
C ASN A 118 5.28 -10.98 -3.18
N GLY A 119 5.08 -9.76 -2.67
CA GLY A 119 4.42 -8.66 -3.34
C GLY A 119 5.32 -7.88 -4.29
N ARG A 120 6.64 -7.94 -4.10
CA ARG A 120 7.69 -7.30 -4.91
C ARG A 120 7.67 -5.76 -4.88
N LEU A 121 6.99 -5.14 -3.94
CA LEU A 121 7.09 -3.71 -3.71
C LEU A 121 8.36 -3.39 -2.91
N SER A 122 8.97 -2.25 -3.19
CA SER A 122 10.11 -1.75 -2.44
C SER A 122 9.69 -1.29 -1.05
N TRP A 123 10.53 -1.53 -0.04
CA TRP A 123 10.27 -1.00 1.29
C TRP A 123 10.43 0.54 1.32
N ASP A 124 11.27 1.11 0.46
CA ASP A 124 11.45 2.56 0.33
C ASP A 124 10.19 3.26 -0.20
N GLU A 125 9.33 2.55 -0.96
CA GLU A 125 8.01 3.05 -1.38
C GLU A 125 6.93 2.80 -0.30
N VAL A 126 6.91 1.60 0.27
CA VAL A 126 5.84 1.16 1.18
C VAL A 126 6.02 1.71 2.59
N GLY A 127 7.25 1.88 3.07
CA GLY A 127 7.54 2.37 4.42
C GLY A 127 6.99 3.78 4.68
N PRO A 128 7.29 4.79 3.85
CA PRO A 128 6.70 6.12 3.97
C PRO A 128 5.18 6.12 3.86
N LEU A 129 4.62 5.34 2.93
CA LEU A 129 3.17 5.18 2.77
C LEU A 129 2.54 4.66 4.06
N MET A 130 3.06 3.56 4.61
CA MET A 130 2.56 3.00 5.87
C MET A 130 2.68 4.02 7.01
N ALA A 131 3.80 4.75 7.09
CA ALA A 131 4.00 5.77 8.11
C ALA A 131 2.95 6.88 8.04
N SER A 132 2.64 7.41 6.85
CA SER A 132 1.67 8.48 6.66
C SER A 132 0.23 8.07 7.04
N TYR A 133 -0.17 6.84 6.69
CA TYR A 133 -1.50 6.32 7.03
C TYR A 133 -1.61 5.92 8.50
N LEU A 134 -0.65 5.18 9.03
CA LEU A 134 -0.74 4.58 10.37
C LEU A 134 -0.49 5.59 11.50
N SER A 135 0.19 6.71 11.24
CA SER A 135 0.33 7.83 12.21
C SER A 135 -0.99 8.53 12.56
N GLN A 136 -2.04 8.34 11.73
CA GLN A 136 -3.38 8.90 11.96
C GLN A 136 -4.19 8.09 13.00
N LEU A 137 -3.71 6.93 13.40
CA LEU A 137 -4.36 6.10 14.41
C LEU A 137 -4.13 6.66 15.81
N ASP A 138 -4.98 6.33 16.76
CA ASP A 138 -4.86 6.64 18.19
C ASP A 138 -4.65 5.37 19.05
N ILE A 139 -4.04 4.36 18.47
CA ILE A 139 -3.72 3.07 19.10
C ILE A 139 -2.25 2.72 18.90
N ASP A 140 -1.71 1.81 19.68
CA ASP A 140 -0.34 1.33 19.48
C ASP A 140 -0.19 0.60 18.14
N VAL A 141 0.80 1.02 17.36
CA VAL A 141 1.11 0.45 16.04
C VAL A 141 2.54 -0.08 16.04
N TYR A 142 2.68 -1.34 15.69
CA TYR A 142 3.97 -2.01 15.53
C TYR A 142 4.18 -2.36 14.07
N ILE A 143 5.37 -2.12 13.52
CA ILE A 143 5.75 -2.58 12.18
C ILE A 143 6.95 -3.51 12.30
N TYR A 144 6.78 -4.74 11.86
CA TYR A 144 7.84 -5.75 11.85
C TYR A 144 8.67 -5.63 10.57
N ILE A 145 9.96 -5.35 10.75
CA ILE A 145 10.96 -5.14 9.70
C ILE A 145 12.16 -6.06 9.91
N ALA A 146 13.03 -6.19 8.89
CA ALA A 146 14.29 -6.90 9.03
C ALA A 146 15.39 -5.95 9.58
N GLU A 147 16.44 -6.54 10.16
CA GLU A 147 17.63 -5.78 10.54
C GLU A 147 18.22 -5.07 9.32
N GLY A 148 18.51 -3.78 9.46
CA GLY A 148 19.02 -2.92 8.40
C GLY A 148 17.94 -2.28 7.50
N ASP A 149 16.67 -2.63 7.67
CA ASP A 149 15.59 -1.87 7.03
C ASP A 149 15.48 -0.48 7.66
N LYS A 150 15.17 0.51 6.83
CA LYS A 150 14.97 1.89 7.28
C LYS A 150 13.64 2.02 8.04
N GLU A 151 13.66 2.75 9.14
CA GLU A 151 12.47 3.13 9.91
C GLU A 151 11.91 4.47 9.39
N TYR A 152 10.61 4.55 9.17
CA TYR A 152 9.92 5.73 8.65
C TYR A 152 8.93 6.27 9.69
N GLN A 153 9.05 7.54 10.01
CA GLN A 153 8.06 8.25 10.81
C GLN A 153 7.40 9.31 9.94
N TYR A 154 6.10 9.52 10.15
CA TYR A 154 5.38 10.58 9.46
C TYR A 154 5.74 11.93 10.07
N ASP A 155 6.21 12.82 9.23
CA ASP A 155 6.51 14.21 9.57
C ASP A 155 5.64 15.13 8.66
N PRO A 156 4.57 15.74 9.22
CA PRO A 156 3.70 16.62 8.44
C PRO A 156 4.43 17.84 7.86
N GLN A 157 5.43 18.37 8.60
CA GLN A 157 6.16 19.54 8.13
C GLN A 157 7.00 19.17 6.90
N ARG A 158 7.70 18.04 6.96
CA ARG A 158 8.48 17.53 5.84
C ARG A 158 7.61 17.24 4.61
N GLU A 159 6.42 16.69 4.80
CA GLU A 159 5.48 16.45 3.70
C GLU A 159 5.04 17.76 3.05
N ASN A 160 4.72 18.78 3.85
CA ASN A 160 4.37 20.11 3.35
C ASN A 160 5.54 20.75 2.60
N ASP A 161 6.76 20.68 3.14
CA ASP A 161 7.96 21.23 2.51
C ASP A 161 8.24 20.56 1.14
N ILE A 162 8.05 19.23 1.05
CA ILE A 162 8.17 18.48 -0.21
C ILE A 162 7.09 18.92 -1.19
N ARG A 163 5.85 19.04 -0.73
CA ARG A 163 4.72 19.47 -1.56
C ARG A 163 4.92 20.89 -2.09
N GLU A 164 5.35 21.82 -1.26
CA GLU A 164 5.69 23.19 -1.69
C GLU A 164 6.80 23.20 -2.76
N LYS A 165 7.86 22.43 -2.57
CA LYS A 165 8.94 22.30 -3.56
C LYS A 165 8.43 21.76 -4.89
N ILE A 166 7.55 20.75 -4.87
CA ILE A 166 6.97 20.15 -6.08
C ILE A 166 6.11 21.17 -6.82
N TRP A 167 5.24 21.87 -6.11
CA TRP A 167 4.40 22.90 -6.72
C TRP A 167 5.22 24.07 -7.29
N LYS A 168 6.27 24.49 -6.59
CA LYS A 168 7.19 25.50 -7.09
C LYS A 168 7.85 25.07 -8.38
N GLN A 169 8.36 23.83 -8.46
CA GLN A 169 8.95 23.28 -9.68
C GLN A 169 7.93 23.16 -10.82
N PHE A 170 6.72 22.71 -10.52
CA PHE A 170 5.66 22.66 -11.52
C PHE A 170 5.28 24.06 -12.01
N SER A 171 5.21 25.03 -11.11
CA SER A 171 4.95 26.42 -11.45
C SER A 171 6.02 27.03 -12.35
N GLU A 172 7.30 26.70 -12.13
CA GLU A 172 8.42 27.06 -13.00
C GLU A 172 8.33 26.36 -14.37
N LEU A 173 7.99 25.06 -14.40
CA LEU A 173 7.78 24.30 -15.63
C LEU A 173 6.60 24.88 -16.41
N ALA A 174 5.55 25.34 -15.74
CA ALA A 174 4.34 25.91 -16.33
C ALA A 174 4.58 27.25 -17.07
N LEU A 175 5.74 27.87 -16.91
CA LEU A 175 6.16 29.02 -17.75
C LEU A 175 6.57 28.61 -19.17
N SER A 176 6.79 27.34 -19.45
CA SER A 176 7.23 26.85 -20.75
C SER A 176 6.21 25.91 -21.39
N GLN A 177 5.52 26.40 -22.45
CA GLN A 177 4.61 25.57 -23.22
C GLN A 177 5.29 24.31 -23.76
N ASN A 178 6.54 24.43 -24.20
CA ASN A 178 7.29 23.32 -24.78
C ASN A 178 7.57 22.23 -23.73
N ARG A 179 7.97 22.62 -22.52
CA ARG A 179 8.17 21.66 -21.41
C ARG A 179 6.88 20.96 -21.00
N LEU A 180 5.76 21.69 -20.90
CA LEU A 180 4.46 21.10 -20.60
C LEU A 180 4.03 20.07 -21.65
N VAL A 181 4.31 20.33 -22.94
CA VAL A 181 4.02 19.36 -24.01
C VAL A 181 4.91 18.12 -23.92
N HIS A 182 6.21 18.28 -23.66
CA HIS A 182 7.16 17.16 -23.70
C HIS A 182 7.24 16.39 -22.38
N GLU A 183 7.25 17.07 -21.23
CA GLU A 183 7.44 16.42 -19.93
C GLU A 183 6.11 15.94 -19.33
N VAL A 184 5.02 16.72 -19.46
CA VAL A 184 3.69 16.37 -18.93
C VAL A 184 2.78 15.74 -20.01
N GLN A 185 3.25 15.71 -21.26
CA GLN A 185 2.54 15.15 -22.41
C GLN A 185 1.16 15.84 -22.68
N LEU A 186 1.08 17.14 -22.49
CA LEU A 186 -0.12 17.91 -22.78
C LEU A 186 -0.22 18.27 -24.26
N SER A 187 -1.45 18.54 -24.73
CA SER A 187 -1.62 19.14 -26.05
C SER A 187 -1.10 20.59 -26.06
N PRO A 188 -0.57 21.09 -27.19
CA PRO A 188 -0.08 22.47 -27.29
C PRO A 188 -1.13 23.51 -26.88
N ARG A 189 -2.41 23.25 -27.19
CA ARG A 189 -3.53 24.13 -26.83
C ARG A 189 -3.77 24.23 -25.35
N GLU A 190 -3.65 23.09 -24.60
CA GLU A 190 -3.84 23.05 -23.17
C GLU A 190 -2.62 23.56 -22.42
N ALA A 191 -1.42 23.23 -22.90
CA ALA A 191 -0.18 23.80 -22.38
C ALA A 191 -0.21 25.35 -22.44
N LYS A 192 -0.69 25.92 -23.53
CA LYS A 192 -0.86 27.38 -23.67
C LYS A 192 -1.81 27.96 -22.62
N LYS A 193 -2.91 27.28 -22.29
CA LYS A 193 -3.83 27.73 -21.22
C LYS A 193 -3.15 27.78 -19.87
N ILE A 194 -2.32 26.77 -19.55
CA ILE A 194 -1.58 26.71 -18.29
C ILE A 194 -0.54 27.82 -18.22
N VAL A 195 0.22 28.04 -19.30
CA VAL A 195 1.18 29.15 -19.37
C VAL A 195 0.47 30.49 -19.12
N TYR A 196 -0.65 30.72 -19.78
CA TYR A 196 -1.43 31.94 -19.59
C TYR A 196 -1.88 32.15 -18.15
N GLN A 197 -2.38 31.06 -17.51
CA GLN A 197 -2.76 31.10 -16.10
C GLN A 197 -1.55 31.40 -15.19
N ARG A 198 -0.40 30.78 -15.47
CA ARG A 198 0.83 30.96 -14.70
C ARG A 198 1.41 32.37 -14.83
N GLU A 199 1.25 33.02 -16.00
CA GLU A 199 1.63 34.40 -16.20
C GLU A 199 0.76 35.38 -15.37
N ALA A 200 -0.50 35.01 -15.13
CA ALA A 200 -1.43 35.79 -14.33
C ALA A 200 -1.26 35.57 -12.83
N MET A 201 -0.91 34.34 -12.40
CA MET A 201 -0.74 33.99 -10.99
C MET A 201 0.15 32.74 -10.82
N GLU A 202 0.79 32.61 -9.66
CA GLU A 202 1.54 31.40 -9.33
C GLU A 202 0.61 30.20 -9.13
N ILE A 203 1.01 29.04 -9.69
CA ILE A 203 0.28 27.79 -9.53
C ILE A 203 0.89 27.05 -8.33
N THR A 204 0.13 27.00 -7.24
CA THR A 204 0.59 26.46 -5.95
C THR A 204 -0.20 25.23 -5.49
N SER A 205 -1.27 24.91 -6.19
CA SER A 205 -2.17 23.82 -5.81
C SER A 205 -2.86 23.16 -7.00
N LEU A 206 -3.43 21.98 -6.74
CA LEU A 206 -4.26 21.31 -7.73
C LEU A 206 -5.52 22.11 -8.06
N ALA A 207 -6.06 22.87 -7.10
CA ALA A 207 -7.23 23.71 -7.31
C ALA A 207 -6.95 24.80 -8.36
N ASP A 208 -5.75 25.36 -8.40
CA ASP A 208 -5.35 26.36 -9.40
C ASP A 208 -5.39 25.75 -10.82
N ILE A 209 -4.95 24.49 -10.95
CA ILE A 209 -5.01 23.75 -12.21
C ILE A 209 -6.47 23.36 -12.57
N GLU A 210 -7.26 22.94 -11.61
CA GLU A 210 -8.67 22.53 -11.83
C GLU A 210 -9.55 23.72 -12.19
N SER A 211 -9.17 24.94 -11.81
CA SER A 211 -9.82 26.18 -12.26
C SER A 211 -9.64 26.45 -13.76
N ILE A 212 -8.61 25.86 -14.37
CA ILE A 212 -8.36 25.95 -15.81
C ILE A 212 -9.26 24.93 -16.53
N SER A 213 -9.99 25.36 -17.55
CA SER A 213 -10.84 24.45 -18.36
C SER A 213 -9.98 23.50 -19.21
N LEU A 214 -9.51 22.40 -18.60
CA LEU A 214 -8.71 21.35 -19.23
C LEU A 214 -9.53 20.07 -19.44
N ALA A 215 -9.12 19.25 -20.41
CA ALA A 215 -9.69 17.92 -20.59
C ALA A 215 -9.33 17.00 -19.40
N LYS A 216 -10.23 16.07 -19.03
CA LYS A 216 -10.01 15.11 -17.93
C LYS A 216 -8.71 14.31 -18.07
N ILE A 217 -8.32 13.97 -19.31
CA ILE A 217 -7.07 13.24 -19.58
C ILE A 217 -5.84 14.10 -19.27
N SER A 218 -5.90 15.40 -19.50
CA SER A 218 -4.79 16.32 -19.20
C SER A 218 -4.65 16.57 -17.72
N LEU A 219 -5.76 16.71 -17.01
CA LEU A 219 -5.76 16.75 -15.53
C LEU A 219 -5.15 15.48 -14.94
N LYS A 220 -5.49 14.31 -15.51
CA LYS A 220 -4.87 13.04 -15.09
C LYS A 220 -3.37 13.04 -15.32
N ARG A 221 -2.87 13.46 -16.48
CA ARG A 221 -1.44 13.53 -16.80
C ARG A 221 -0.67 14.46 -15.86
N ILE A 222 -1.26 15.59 -15.50
CA ILE A 222 -0.67 16.50 -14.51
C ILE A 222 -0.59 15.82 -13.14
N LYS A 223 -1.66 15.17 -12.69
CA LYS A 223 -1.66 14.42 -11.43
C LYS A 223 -0.62 13.30 -11.43
N ASP A 224 -0.52 12.53 -12.50
CA ASP A 224 0.47 11.47 -12.67
C ASP A 224 1.91 12.04 -12.65
N TYR A 225 2.14 13.18 -13.30
CA TYR A 225 3.43 13.87 -13.28
C TYR A 225 3.82 14.35 -11.88
N LEU A 226 2.91 14.99 -11.15
CA LEU A 226 3.15 15.47 -9.79
C LEU A 226 3.44 14.30 -8.84
N ASN A 227 2.68 13.23 -8.91
CA ASN A 227 2.90 12.03 -8.11
C ASN A 227 4.27 11.39 -8.39
N CYS A 228 4.69 11.30 -9.67
CA CYS A 228 6.03 10.82 -10.01
C CYS A 228 7.14 11.68 -9.39
N GLN A 229 6.96 13.00 -9.30
CA GLN A 229 7.94 13.90 -8.66
C GLN A 229 7.99 13.69 -7.14
N GLU A 230 6.87 13.41 -6.49
CA GLU A 230 6.82 13.07 -5.06
C GLU A 230 7.65 11.82 -4.76
N PHE A 231 7.46 10.74 -5.53
CA PHE A 231 8.22 9.50 -5.37
C PHE A 231 9.71 9.68 -5.60
N THR A 232 10.10 10.34 -6.71
CA THR A 232 11.52 10.53 -7.06
C THR A 232 12.27 11.37 -6.01
N LYS A 233 11.63 12.32 -5.35
CA LYS A 233 12.25 13.15 -4.32
C LYS A 233 12.38 12.46 -2.97
N VAL A 234 11.40 11.67 -2.57
CA VAL A 234 11.51 10.85 -1.36
C VAL A 234 12.70 9.88 -1.48
N GLU A 235 12.96 9.34 -2.68
CA GLU A 235 14.12 8.50 -2.95
C GLU A 235 15.45 9.27 -2.90
N LEU A 236 15.55 10.46 -3.50
CA LEU A 236 16.79 11.24 -3.58
C LEU A 236 17.19 11.88 -2.25
N GLU A 237 16.27 12.33 -1.43
CA GLU A 237 16.57 12.93 -0.12
C GLU A 237 16.84 11.87 0.98
N GLY A 238 16.52 10.58 0.71
CA GLY A 238 16.86 9.44 1.57
C GLY A 238 18.26 8.85 1.34
N MET A 239 18.95 9.22 0.26
CA MET A 239 20.28 8.72 -0.07
C MET A 239 21.38 9.68 0.41
N SER A 240 22.04 9.34 1.52
CA SER A 240 23.37 9.89 1.85
C SER A 240 24.37 9.42 0.78
N PRO A 241 25.36 10.26 0.36
CA PRO A 241 26.21 9.96 -0.81
C PRO A 241 27.33 8.93 -0.60
N ALA A 242 27.08 7.88 0.16
CA ALA A 242 28.05 6.81 0.40
C ALA A 242 27.44 5.44 0.12
N SER A 243 27.28 5.07 -1.14
CA SER A 243 27.43 3.69 -1.66
C SER A 243 26.88 3.53 -3.09
N ILE A 244 27.61 4.10 -4.06
CA ILE A 244 27.45 3.67 -5.47
C ILE A 244 28.54 2.65 -5.76
N THR A 245 28.28 1.37 -5.50
CA THR A 245 29.07 0.27 -6.06
C THR A 245 28.24 -0.47 -7.11
N LYS A 246 28.82 -0.59 -8.31
CA LYS A 246 28.22 -1.21 -9.52
C LYS A 246 27.85 -2.69 -9.30
N PRO A 247 26.77 -3.20 -9.91
CA PRO A 247 26.37 -4.60 -9.76
C PRO A 247 27.27 -5.53 -10.58
N HIS A 248 27.74 -6.59 -9.92
CA HIS A 248 28.48 -7.70 -10.50
C HIS A 248 27.51 -8.67 -11.19
N GLN A 249 27.72 -8.92 -12.50
CA GLN A 249 26.99 -9.93 -13.27
C GLN A 249 27.50 -11.32 -12.89
N THR A 250 26.60 -12.22 -12.48
CA THR A 250 26.88 -13.66 -12.45
C THR A 250 25.85 -14.45 -13.25
N LYS A 251 26.41 -15.30 -14.15
CA LYS A 251 25.71 -16.16 -15.09
C LYS A 251 25.02 -17.35 -14.39
N SER A 252 23.79 -17.65 -14.82
CA SER A 252 23.00 -18.80 -14.39
C SER A 252 23.46 -20.10 -15.04
N LYS A 253 23.48 -21.21 -14.28
CA LYS A 253 23.48 -22.59 -14.80
C LYS A 253 22.14 -23.26 -14.48
N LYS A 254 21.56 -23.86 -15.53
CA LYS A 254 20.36 -24.72 -15.49
C LYS A 254 20.66 -26.06 -14.81
N ALA A 255 19.70 -26.58 -14.06
CA ALA A 255 19.54 -28.03 -13.85
C ALA A 255 18.06 -28.41 -13.72
N SER A 256 17.70 -29.44 -14.45
CA SER A 256 16.40 -30.11 -14.61
C SER A 256 16.21 -31.21 -13.56
N GLY A 257 14.94 -31.51 -13.19
CA GLY A 257 14.63 -32.71 -12.43
C GLY A 257 13.17 -32.80 -11.99
N SER A 258 12.45 -33.72 -12.57
CA SER A 258 11.03 -34.08 -12.36
C SER A 258 10.81 -34.83 -11.03
N SER A 259 9.62 -34.74 -10.45
CA SER A 259 8.81 -35.91 -10.03
C SER A 259 7.48 -35.52 -9.41
N ARG A 260 6.42 -36.19 -9.89
CA ARG A 260 5.02 -36.11 -9.41
C ARG A 260 4.84 -36.96 -8.16
N ARG A 261 3.99 -36.51 -7.21
CA ARG A 261 3.07 -37.36 -6.45
C ARG A 261 2.04 -36.50 -5.70
N SER A 262 0.75 -36.83 -5.90
CA SER A 262 -0.42 -36.28 -5.16
C SER A 262 -0.68 -37.11 -3.90
N PRO A 263 -1.29 -36.53 -2.87
CA PRO A 263 -2.14 -37.28 -1.96
C PRO A 263 -3.51 -36.68 -1.68
N LYS A 264 -4.42 -37.54 -1.52
CA LYS A 264 -5.81 -37.71 -1.09
C LYS A 264 -6.49 -36.59 -0.26
N LYS A 265 -7.79 -36.44 -0.58
CA LYS A 265 -8.83 -35.67 0.14
C LYS A 265 -9.10 -36.24 1.54
N LEU A 266 -9.32 -35.31 2.50
CA LEU A 266 -10.07 -35.56 3.73
C LEU A 266 -11.14 -34.46 3.85
N ASP A 267 -12.38 -34.91 3.90
CA ASP A 267 -13.57 -34.08 4.20
C ASP A 267 -13.64 -33.86 5.72
N VAL A 268 -13.84 -32.60 6.15
CA VAL A 268 -14.31 -32.29 7.50
C VAL A 268 -15.29 -31.12 7.39
N ASP A 269 -16.54 -31.43 7.66
CA ASP A 269 -17.66 -30.51 7.82
C ASP A 269 -17.51 -29.76 9.16
N ASN A 270 -17.49 -28.44 9.15
CA ASN A 270 -17.71 -27.65 10.36
C ASN A 270 -18.26 -26.26 10.01
N ARG A 271 -19.55 -26.08 10.25
CA ARG A 271 -20.26 -24.80 10.14
C ARG A 271 -19.93 -23.94 11.36
N ALA A 272 -19.17 -22.86 11.18
CA ALA A 272 -19.07 -21.76 12.14
C ALA A 272 -19.66 -20.49 11.50
N THR A 273 -20.65 -19.92 12.15
CA THR A 273 -21.31 -18.66 11.78
C THR A 273 -20.35 -17.48 11.99
N VAL A 274 -20.14 -16.69 10.95
CA VAL A 274 -19.27 -15.52 10.95
C VAL A 274 -20.12 -14.25 10.90
N GLU A 275 -20.17 -13.49 11.98
CA GLU A 275 -20.74 -12.14 11.97
C GLU A 275 -19.81 -11.17 11.22
N SER A 276 -20.39 -10.40 10.31
CA SER A 276 -19.71 -9.36 9.52
C SER A 276 -19.41 -8.15 10.40
N LEU A 277 -18.15 -7.90 10.72
CA LEU A 277 -17.73 -6.81 11.59
C LEU A 277 -17.64 -5.44 10.94
N PHE A 278 -17.80 -5.40 9.65
CA PHE A 278 -17.90 -4.15 8.89
C PHE A 278 -19.28 -4.11 8.24
N PRO A 279 -20.22 -3.31 8.77
CA PRO A 279 -21.57 -3.25 8.22
C PRO A 279 -21.56 -2.76 6.77
N VAL A 280 -22.37 -3.38 5.95
CA VAL A 280 -22.70 -2.89 4.61
C VAL A 280 -23.62 -1.70 4.81
N ASN A 281 -23.20 -0.48 4.46
CA ASN A 281 -24.16 0.62 4.31
C ASN A 281 -25.06 0.28 3.13
N SER A 282 -26.26 -0.18 3.43
CA SER A 282 -27.38 -0.19 2.49
C SER A 282 -27.80 1.27 2.28
N LEU A 283 -27.37 1.86 1.18
CA LEU A 283 -28.04 3.04 0.63
C LEU A 283 -29.34 2.56 -0.02
N THR A 284 -30.42 2.66 0.73
CA THR A 284 -31.81 2.69 0.20
C THR A 284 -32.43 4.00 0.62
N GLY A 285 -32.90 4.77 -0.35
CA GLY A 285 -33.64 6.02 -0.20
C GLY A 285 -33.17 7.06 -1.18
#